data_446003ab8888010187280ad4805e2953
#
_entry.id   446003ab8888010187280ad4805e2953
#
_cell.length_a   1.000
_cell.length_b   1.000
_cell.length_c   1.000
_cell.angle_alpha   90.00
_cell.angle_beta   90.00
_cell.angle_gamma   90.00
#
_symmetry.space_group_name_H-M   'P 1'
#
loop_
_entity.id
_entity.type
_entity.pdbx_description
1 polymer ?
#
loop_
_entity_poly.entity_id
_entity_poly.type
_entity_poly.pdbx_seq_one_letter_code
_entity_poly.pdbx_strand_id
1 'polypeptide(L)'
;IVRRRILTDHFRIDGRGITDIRDLGVEVDLIPRAHGSSLFERGETQILGVTTLDMLKMEQQIDSLTPVDHKRYIHHYNFPPYSTGETGRVGSPKRREIGHGALAERALIPVIPSREEFPYTIRQVSEALGSNGSTSMGSVCASTLSLYNAGVPLKAPVAGIAMGLVSDEVKGETRYVALTDILGAEDAFGDMDFKVAGTADFITALQLDTKLDGIPSSVLADALSQARDARLTILETMAEVIDTPDEMSSFAPRITTVSVPPSKIGELIGPKGKTINTITEETGANISIEEDGTVFVSATNGEAADAAIEKINSIANPQLPKVGERFLGTVVKTTAFGAFVSLLPGRDGLVHISKLGGGKRIDKVEDVVNVGDKIQVEIADIDNRGKISLVPVED
;
A
#
# COMPACT_ATOMS: atom_id res chain seq x y z
N ILE A 1 40.24 2.87 28.58
CA ILE A 1 40.06 4.33 28.81
C ILE A 1 38.58 4.69 28.50
N VAL A 2 38.03 4.39 27.33
CA VAL A 2 36.66 4.76 26.90
C VAL A 2 35.61 4.29 27.90
N ARG A 3 35.56 2.96 28.20
CA ARG A 3 34.60 2.37 29.14
C ARG A 3 34.65 3.04 30.51
N ARG A 4 35.87 3.28 31.05
CA ARG A 4 36.00 3.93 32.34
C ARG A 4 35.44 5.35 32.35
N ARG A 5 35.71 6.16 31.31
CA ARG A 5 35.17 7.53 31.23
C ARG A 5 33.64 7.53 31.14
N ILE A 6 33.06 6.59 30.41
CA ILE A 6 31.60 6.44 30.35
C ILE A 6 31.06 6.11 31.77
N LEU A 7 31.68 5.14 32.48
CA LEU A 7 31.20 4.68 33.77
C LEU A 7 31.42 5.67 34.93
N THR A 8 32.48 6.50 34.84
CA THR A 8 32.86 7.44 35.92
C THR A 8 32.45 8.87 35.64
N ASP A 9 32.64 9.32 34.41
CA ASP A 9 32.50 10.72 34.03
C ASP A 9 31.25 10.98 33.20
N HIS A 10 30.51 9.91 32.80
CA HIS A 10 29.37 9.96 31.89
C HIS A 10 29.70 10.67 30.55
N PHE A 11 30.94 10.54 30.10
CA PHE A 11 31.46 11.21 28.93
C PHE A 11 31.79 10.21 27.82
N ARG A 12 31.18 10.40 26.67
CA ARG A 12 31.30 9.54 25.48
C ARG A 12 32.43 10.00 24.57
N ILE A 13 32.79 9.16 23.58
CA ILE A 13 33.93 9.41 22.69
C ILE A 13 33.74 10.62 21.78
N ASP A 14 32.51 10.98 21.45
CA ASP A 14 32.13 12.14 20.65
C ASP A 14 31.75 13.38 21.48
N GLY A 15 31.85 13.29 22.80
CA GLY A 15 31.57 14.38 23.73
C GLY A 15 30.12 14.48 24.20
N ARG A 16 29.20 13.66 23.69
CA ARG A 16 27.82 13.61 24.16
C ARG A 16 27.69 13.04 25.57
N GLY A 17 26.60 13.39 26.24
CA GLY A 17 26.13 12.73 27.45
C GLY A 17 25.47 11.37 27.16
N ILE A 18 25.18 10.61 28.20
CA ILE A 18 24.68 9.22 28.05
C ILE A 18 23.29 9.12 27.45
N THR A 19 22.48 10.17 27.51
CA THR A 19 21.11 10.24 26.98
C THR A 19 20.98 11.04 25.69
N ASP A 20 22.08 11.67 25.22
CA ASP A 20 22.04 12.56 24.08
C ASP A 20 21.89 11.78 22.77
N ILE A 21 21.08 12.34 21.88
CA ILE A 21 20.89 11.89 20.50
C ILE A 21 21.72 12.81 19.60
N ARG A 22 22.31 12.27 18.54
CA ARG A 22 22.97 13.09 17.49
C ARG A 22 21.96 13.99 16.79
N ASP A 23 22.46 15.03 16.13
CA ASP A 23 21.65 15.94 15.35
C ASP A 23 20.77 15.16 14.35
N LEU A 24 19.50 15.53 14.29
CA LEU A 24 18.50 14.90 13.43
C LEU A 24 18.25 15.78 12.21
N GLY A 25 18.20 15.17 11.02
CA GLY A 25 17.76 15.77 9.79
C GLY A 25 16.62 14.95 9.17
N VAL A 26 15.60 15.63 8.66
CA VAL A 26 14.41 15.00 8.06
C VAL A 26 14.01 15.77 6.82
N GLU A 27 13.89 15.06 5.69
CA GLU A 27 13.37 15.61 4.45
C GLU A 27 12.43 14.60 3.79
N VAL A 28 11.42 15.08 3.07
CA VAL A 28 10.49 14.26 2.27
C VAL A 28 10.37 14.81 0.85
N ASP A 29 9.77 14.03 -0.06
CA ASP A 29 9.54 14.42 -1.47
C ASP A 29 10.85 14.70 -2.26
N LEU A 30 11.88 13.89 -2.03
CA LEU A 30 13.20 14.06 -2.65
C LEU A 30 13.27 13.55 -4.09
N ILE A 31 12.47 12.53 -4.42
CA ILE A 31 12.47 11.88 -5.73
C ILE A 31 11.15 12.13 -6.43
N PRO A 32 11.07 13.08 -7.38
CA PRO A 32 9.79 13.57 -7.95
C PRO A 32 8.91 12.51 -8.62
N ARG A 33 9.49 11.39 -9.06
CA ARG A 33 8.74 10.30 -9.73
C ARG A 33 8.47 9.10 -8.84
N ALA A 34 9.04 9.06 -7.64
CA ALA A 34 8.68 8.05 -6.66
C ALA A 34 7.26 8.30 -6.12
N HIS A 35 6.63 7.26 -5.58
CA HIS A 35 5.31 7.44 -4.96
C HIS A 35 5.43 8.10 -3.59
N GLY A 36 6.55 7.89 -2.90
CA GLY A 36 6.97 8.62 -1.71
C GLY A 36 8.48 8.45 -1.51
N SER A 37 9.14 9.45 -0.95
CA SER A 37 10.57 9.42 -0.67
C SER A 37 10.90 10.27 0.55
N SER A 38 11.97 9.89 1.26
CA SER A 38 12.44 10.59 2.45
C SER A 38 13.94 10.45 2.63
N LEU A 39 14.55 11.41 3.28
CA LEU A 39 15.86 11.31 3.88
C LEU A 39 15.73 11.44 5.39
N PHE A 40 16.27 10.49 6.10
CA PHE A 40 16.43 10.56 7.54
C PHE A 40 17.90 10.55 7.91
N GLU A 41 18.31 11.53 8.65
CA GLU A 41 19.69 11.71 9.11
C GLU A 41 19.76 11.69 10.64
N ARG A 42 20.82 11.09 11.15
CA ARG A 42 21.16 11.11 12.58
C ARG A 42 22.68 11.13 12.68
N GLY A 43 23.25 12.31 12.83
CA GLY A 43 24.68 12.55 12.66
C GLY A 43 25.13 12.07 11.29
N GLU A 44 26.14 11.19 11.23
CA GLU A 44 26.67 10.66 9.97
C GLU A 44 25.86 9.49 9.39
N THR A 45 24.82 9.05 10.07
CA THR A 45 23.93 8.01 9.55
C THR A 45 22.84 8.64 8.70
N GLN A 46 22.79 8.28 7.42
CA GLN A 46 21.85 8.80 6.43
C GLN A 46 21.13 7.66 5.73
N ILE A 47 19.80 7.69 5.69
CA ILE A 47 18.96 6.70 5.02
C ILE A 47 18.01 7.39 4.06
N LEU A 48 18.12 7.03 2.78
CA LEU A 48 17.12 7.35 1.77
C LEU A 48 16.03 6.28 1.78
N GLY A 49 14.82 6.67 2.12
CA GLY A 49 13.63 5.82 2.06
C GLY A 49 12.84 6.06 0.78
N VAL A 50 12.45 5.00 0.08
CA VAL A 50 11.63 5.09 -1.13
C VAL A 50 10.46 4.12 -1.06
N THR A 51 9.25 4.65 -1.22
CA THR A 51 8.01 3.86 -1.22
C THR A 51 7.44 3.75 -2.63
N THR A 52 7.08 2.53 -3.02
CA THR A 52 6.35 2.24 -4.25
C THR A 52 5.04 1.51 -3.90
N LEU A 53 3.96 1.96 -4.50
CA LEU A 53 2.61 1.38 -4.34
C LEU A 53 2.21 0.68 -5.63
N ASP A 54 1.57 -0.48 -5.52
CA ASP A 54 1.03 -1.20 -6.67
C ASP A 54 -0.20 -2.03 -6.26
N MET A 55 -0.80 -2.72 -7.23
CA MET A 55 -1.96 -3.57 -7.01
C MET A 55 -1.63 -4.78 -6.12
N LEU A 56 -2.65 -5.31 -5.45
CA LEU A 56 -2.52 -6.49 -4.58
C LEU A 56 -1.96 -7.72 -5.30
N LYS A 57 -2.22 -7.91 -6.59
CA LYS A 57 -1.62 -8.99 -7.39
C LYS A 57 -0.08 -8.98 -7.45
N MET A 58 0.54 -7.86 -7.06
CA MET A 58 1.99 -7.69 -6.98
C MET A 58 2.56 -8.05 -5.61
N GLU A 59 1.75 -8.61 -4.71
CA GLU A 59 2.21 -9.15 -3.43
C GLU A 59 3.31 -10.18 -3.65
N GLN A 60 4.29 -10.18 -2.78
CA GLN A 60 5.36 -11.16 -2.82
C GLN A 60 4.80 -12.54 -2.46
N GLN A 61 4.93 -13.50 -3.36
CA GLN A 61 4.62 -14.90 -3.07
C GLN A 61 5.74 -15.51 -2.22
N ILE A 62 5.37 -16.22 -1.18
CA ILE A 62 6.29 -16.89 -0.26
C ILE A 62 6.08 -18.40 -0.37
N ASP A 63 7.08 -19.09 -0.88
CA ASP A 63 7.13 -20.55 -0.89
C ASP A 63 7.91 -21.04 0.34
N SER A 64 7.19 -21.36 1.40
CA SER A 64 7.75 -21.81 2.66
C SER A 64 6.80 -22.79 3.38
N LEU A 65 7.27 -23.42 4.45
CA LEU A 65 6.46 -24.29 5.30
C LEU A 65 5.57 -23.54 6.31
N THR A 66 5.60 -22.22 6.30
CA THR A 66 4.73 -21.39 7.15
C THR A 66 3.37 -21.19 6.49
N PRO A 67 2.30 -20.90 7.25
CA PRO A 67 0.98 -20.63 6.67
C PRO A 67 0.89 -19.29 5.92
N VAL A 68 1.92 -18.46 5.97
CA VAL A 68 1.98 -17.18 5.23
C VAL A 68 2.53 -17.46 3.83
N ASP A 69 1.71 -17.28 2.83
CA ASP A 69 2.00 -17.51 1.41
C ASP A 69 2.17 -16.23 0.58
N HIS A 70 1.69 -15.10 1.10
CA HIS A 70 1.80 -13.78 0.47
C HIS A 70 2.23 -12.71 1.45
N LYS A 71 2.91 -11.69 0.94
CA LYS A 71 3.40 -10.57 1.73
C LYS A 71 3.12 -9.27 0.99
N ARG A 72 2.24 -8.45 1.56
CA ARG A 72 1.78 -7.17 1.01
C ARG A 72 2.74 -6.01 1.28
N TYR A 73 3.32 -5.96 2.48
CA TYR A 73 4.35 -5.00 2.85
C TYR A 73 5.72 -5.65 2.71
N ILE A 74 6.55 -5.12 1.82
CA ILE A 74 7.85 -5.67 1.44
C ILE A 74 8.90 -4.61 1.75
N HIS A 75 9.89 -4.94 2.58
CA HIS A 75 10.97 -4.01 2.91
C HIS A 75 12.32 -4.54 2.43
N HIS A 76 12.95 -3.82 1.54
CA HIS A 76 14.31 -4.06 1.10
C HIS A 76 15.27 -3.05 1.76
N TYR A 77 16.35 -3.57 2.32
CA TYR A 77 17.39 -2.77 2.95
C TYR A 77 18.70 -3.00 2.22
N ASN A 78 19.30 -1.93 1.72
CA ASN A 78 20.56 -1.95 1.01
C ASN A 78 21.64 -1.24 1.84
N PHE A 79 22.78 -1.92 2.00
CA PHE A 79 23.90 -1.45 2.79
C PHE A 79 25.18 -1.54 1.94
N PRO A 80 25.36 -0.64 0.98
CA PRO A 80 26.54 -0.65 0.10
C PRO A 80 27.81 -0.28 0.86
N PRO A 81 28.99 -0.79 0.44
CA PRO A 81 30.25 -0.54 1.13
C PRO A 81 30.58 0.94 1.31
N TYR A 82 30.19 1.79 0.36
CA TYR A 82 30.46 3.22 0.45
C TYR A 82 29.79 3.89 1.65
N SER A 83 28.70 3.33 2.18
CA SER A 83 28.00 3.89 3.35
C SER A 83 28.88 3.93 4.61
N THR A 84 29.88 3.08 4.70
CA THR A 84 30.91 3.06 5.75
C THR A 84 32.27 3.58 5.28
N GLY A 85 32.36 4.14 4.07
CA GLY A 85 33.61 4.57 3.46
C GLY A 85 34.52 3.43 3.04
N GLU A 86 34.00 2.22 2.91
CA GLU A 86 34.77 1.03 2.54
C GLU A 86 34.64 0.70 1.05
N THR A 87 35.61 -0.04 0.53
CA THR A 87 35.52 -0.70 -0.77
C THR A 87 35.00 -2.12 -0.59
N GLY A 88 34.19 -2.57 -1.54
CA GLY A 88 33.66 -3.92 -1.46
C GLY A 88 32.83 -4.32 -2.68
N ARG A 89 32.53 -5.61 -2.75
CA ARG A 89 31.69 -6.15 -3.83
C ARG A 89 30.23 -5.77 -3.59
N VAL A 90 29.61 -5.18 -4.60
CA VAL A 90 28.16 -4.96 -4.68
C VAL A 90 27.54 -6.16 -5.40
N GLY A 91 26.43 -6.68 -4.90
CA GLY A 91 25.76 -7.86 -5.47
C GLY A 91 24.55 -8.28 -4.64
N SER A 92 24.33 -9.58 -4.48
CA SER A 92 23.22 -10.11 -3.69
C SER A 92 23.28 -9.65 -2.23
N PRO A 93 22.11 -9.43 -1.57
CA PRO A 93 22.05 -9.05 -0.18
C PRO A 93 22.79 -10.01 0.74
N LYS A 94 23.53 -9.49 1.67
CA LYS A 94 24.23 -10.24 2.71
C LYS A 94 23.32 -10.45 3.92
N ARG A 95 23.72 -11.31 4.86
CA ARG A 95 22.95 -11.61 6.08
C ARG A 95 22.57 -10.37 6.88
N ARG A 96 23.44 -9.36 6.95
CA ARG A 96 23.18 -8.07 7.60
C ARG A 96 21.99 -7.36 6.94
N GLU A 97 22.00 -7.26 5.61
CA GLU A 97 20.94 -6.58 4.86
C GLU A 97 19.60 -7.29 5.03
N ILE A 98 19.60 -8.63 4.97
CA ILE A 98 18.40 -9.43 5.19
C ILE A 98 17.86 -9.24 6.62
N GLY A 99 18.73 -9.34 7.64
CA GLY A 99 18.34 -9.21 9.04
C GLY A 99 17.87 -7.82 9.41
N HIS A 100 18.56 -6.77 8.95
CA HIS A 100 18.18 -5.37 9.19
C HIS A 100 16.89 -5.01 8.47
N GLY A 101 16.72 -5.46 7.22
CA GLY A 101 15.47 -5.30 6.47
C GLY A 101 14.29 -5.96 7.17
N ALA A 102 14.47 -7.20 7.64
CA ALA A 102 13.44 -7.93 8.37
C ALA A 102 13.06 -7.27 9.71
N LEU A 103 14.02 -6.67 10.42
CA LEU A 103 13.76 -5.94 11.66
C LEU A 103 12.95 -4.67 11.37
N ALA A 104 13.36 -3.87 10.38
CA ALA A 104 12.67 -2.65 10.00
C ALA A 104 11.25 -2.95 9.47
N GLU A 105 11.09 -4.00 8.68
CA GLU A 105 9.77 -4.46 8.23
C GLU A 105 8.86 -4.84 9.40
N ARG A 106 9.36 -5.65 10.34
CA ARG A 106 8.61 -6.05 11.52
C ARG A 106 8.16 -4.84 12.35
N ALA A 107 8.98 -3.79 12.41
CA ALA A 107 8.67 -2.58 13.14
C ALA A 107 7.46 -1.83 12.56
N LEU A 108 7.24 -1.90 11.25
CA LEU A 108 6.18 -1.16 10.55
C LEU A 108 4.89 -1.99 10.36
N ILE A 109 4.96 -3.32 10.27
CA ILE A 109 3.80 -4.19 10.02
C ILE A 109 2.61 -3.88 10.94
N PRO A 110 2.75 -3.66 12.27
CA PRO A 110 1.60 -3.39 13.14
C PRO A 110 0.85 -2.10 12.84
N VAL A 111 1.50 -1.14 12.18
CA VAL A 111 0.93 0.17 11.87
C VAL A 111 0.48 0.31 10.41
N ILE A 112 0.81 -0.65 9.55
CA ILE A 112 0.31 -0.68 8.17
C ILE A 112 -1.23 -0.80 8.20
N PRO A 113 -1.97 0.01 7.41
CA PRO A 113 -3.42 -0.08 7.31
C PRO A 113 -3.87 -1.46 6.80
N SER A 114 -5.09 -1.84 7.09
CA SER A 114 -5.65 -3.10 6.59
C SER A 114 -5.76 -3.11 5.05
N ARG A 115 -6.01 -4.29 4.49
CA ARG A 115 -6.17 -4.46 3.03
C ARG A 115 -7.42 -3.74 2.52
N GLU A 116 -8.45 -3.68 3.34
CA GLU A 116 -9.72 -3.02 3.03
C GLU A 116 -9.58 -1.49 3.09
N GLU A 117 -8.80 -0.97 4.03
CA GLU A 117 -8.57 0.46 4.19
C GLU A 117 -7.62 1.02 3.13
N PHE A 118 -6.61 0.23 2.73
CA PHE A 118 -5.59 0.64 1.78
C PHE A 118 -5.18 -0.54 0.88
N PRO A 119 -5.88 -0.78 -0.24
CA PRO A 119 -5.76 -2.00 -1.05
C PRO A 119 -4.54 -1.98 -1.99
N TYR A 120 -3.37 -1.66 -1.45
CA TYR A 120 -2.11 -1.61 -2.18
C TYR A 120 -1.09 -2.61 -1.66
N THR A 121 -0.32 -3.20 -2.54
CA THR A 121 0.99 -3.75 -2.22
C THR A 121 1.96 -2.60 -2.03
N ILE A 122 2.70 -2.63 -0.94
CA ILE A 122 3.63 -1.57 -0.54
C ILE A 122 5.05 -2.13 -0.58
N ARG A 123 5.89 -1.57 -1.42
CA ARG A 123 7.32 -1.87 -1.45
C ARG A 123 8.11 -0.70 -0.89
N GLN A 124 8.80 -0.93 0.21
CA GLN A 124 9.71 -0.01 0.85
C GLN A 124 11.15 -0.38 0.51
N VAL A 125 11.96 0.58 0.12
CA VAL A 125 13.40 0.43 -0.05
C VAL A 125 14.11 1.42 0.85
N SER A 126 15.06 0.95 1.64
CA SER A 126 15.94 1.77 2.46
C SER A 126 17.37 1.66 1.94
N GLU A 127 17.93 2.76 1.45
CA GLU A 127 19.30 2.87 0.98
C GLU A 127 20.14 3.56 2.05
N ALA A 128 21.14 2.86 2.59
CA ALA A 128 22.11 3.47 3.49
C ALA A 128 23.11 4.31 2.70
N LEU A 129 23.02 5.63 2.81
CA LEU A 129 23.95 6.58 2.18
C LEU A 129 25.17 6.83 3.05
N GLY A 130 24.97 6.89 4.36
CA GLY A 130 26.01 6.99 5.38
C GLY A 130 25.64 6.12 6.58
N SER A 131 26.66 5.57 7.28
CA SER A 131 26.42 4.69 8.43
C SER A 131 27.51 4.82 9.48
N ASN A 132 27.09 5.27 10.67
CA ASN A 132 27.88 5.23 11.89
C ASN A 132 26.99 4.88 13.08
N GLY A 133 26.66 3.60 13.21
CA GLY A 133 25.80 3.06 14.26
C GLY A 133 24.29 3.12 13.92
N SER A 134 23.61 2.03 14.22
CA SER A 134 22.15 1.84 14.12
C SER A 134 21.45 2.30 12.83
N THR A 135 22.00 1.90 11.71
CA THR A 135 21.46 2.20 10.38
C THR A 135 20.07 1.57 10.19
N SER A 136 19.82 0.39 10.75
CA SER A 136 18.50 -0.27 10.69
C SER A 136 17.39 0.53 11.39
N MET A 137 17.71 1.20 12.49
CA MET A 137 16.73 2.06 13.19
C MET A 137 16.50 3.37 12.44
N GLY A 138 17.52 3.90 11.76
CA GLY A 138 17.35 4.99 10.79
C GLY A 138 16.41 4.59 9.64
N SER A 139 16.48 3.32 9.19
CA SER A 139 15.58 2.80 8.15
C SER A 139 14.12 2.76 8.60
N VAL A 140 13.85 2.49 9.88
CA VAL A 140 12.48 2.55 10.44
C VAL A 140 11.93 3.97 10.34
N CYS A 141 12.72 4.98 10.73
CA CYS A 141 12.33 6.39 10.65
C CYS A 141 12.11 6.83 9.20
N ALA A 142 13.07 6.56 8.31
CA ALA A 142 12.93 6.88 6.88
C ALA A 142 11.72 6.20 6.24
N SER A 143 11.42 4.97 6.63
CA SER A 143 10.25 4.24 6.12
C SER A 143 8.93 4.87 6.57
N THR A 144 8.80 5.26 7.84
CA THR A 144 7.63 6.00 8.32
C THR A 144 7.40 7.27 7.50
N LEU A 145 8.45 8.06 7.30
CA LEU A 145 8.40 9.31 6.54
C LEU A 145 8.01 9.09 5.07
N SER A 146 8.65 8.15 4.39
CA SER A 146 8.36 7.87 2.97
C SER A 146 6.99 7.23 2.76
N LEU A 147 6.47 6.48 3.73
CA LEU A 147 5.12 5.94 3.70
C LEU A 147 4.08 7.05 3.85
N TYR A 148 4.27 7.99 4.78
CA TYR A 148 3.41 9.18 4.89
C TYR A 148 3.46 10.04 3.62
N ASN A 149 4.64 10.31 3.08
CA ASN A 149 4.79 11.05 1.82
C ASN A 149 4.15 10.32 0.62
N ALA A 150 4.05 8.98 0.66
CA ALA A 150 3.32 8.20 -0.34
C ALA A 150 1.78 8.20 -0.15
N GLY A 151 1.27 8.82 0.90
CA GLY A 151 -0.15 8.85 1.22
C GLY A 151 -0.65 7.59 1.93
N VAL A 152 0.24 6.78 2.52
CA VAL A 152 -0.16 5.58 3.28
C VAL A 152 -0.69 5.98 4.65
N PRO A 153 -1.97 5.69 4.99
CA PRO A 153 -2.56 6.07 6.27
C PRO A 153 -2.12 5.10 7.38
N LEU A 154 -0.88 5.26 7.85
CA LEU A 154 -0.37 4.47 8.98
C LEU A 154 -1.24 4.70 10.22
N LYS A 155 -1.45 3.66 11.02
CA LYS A 155 -2.20 3.76 12.30
C LYS A 155 -1.50 4.67 13.31
N ALA A 156 -0.18 4.72 13.27
CA ALA A 156 0.66 5.63 14.04
C ALA A 156 2.07 5.69 13.44
N PRO A 157 2.82 6.78 13.60
CA PRO A 157 4.22 6.86 13.20
C PRO A 157 5.09 5.98 14.09
N VAL A 158 6.16 5.42 13.51
CA VAL A 158 7.14 4.57 14.20
C VAL A 158 8.52 5.19 14.07
N ALA A 159 9.23 5.31 15.19
CA ALA A 159 10.64 5.66 15.24
C ALA A 159 11.47 4.52 15.83
N GLY A 160 12.76 4.52 15.57
CA GLY A 160 13.68 3.53 16.08
C GLY A 160 14.97 4.17 16.61
N ILE A 161 15.50 3.56 17.70
CA ILE A 161 16.75 3.96 18.32
C ILE A 161 17.58 2.73 18.70
N ALA A 162 18.90 2.85 18.77
CA ALA A 162 19.78 1.85 19.36
C ALA A 162 20.38 2.34 20.66
N MET A 163 20.22 1.50 21.65
CA MET A 163 20.79 1.65 22.97
C MET A 163 22.03 0.78 23.12
N GLY A 164 23.02 1.29 23.81
CA GLY A 164 24.19 0.51 24.21
C GLY A 164 24.23 0.29 25.70
N LEU A 165 25.12 -0.58 26.13
CA LEU A 165 25.42 -0.80 27.53
C LEU A 165 26.94 -0.91 27.72
N VAL A 166 27.43 -0.24 28.73
CA VAL A 166 28.82 -0.42 29.22
C VAL A 166 28.76 -0.86 30.67
N SER A 167 29.47 -1.92 30.99
CA SER A 167 29.58 -2.40 32.36
C SER A 167 31.05 -2.65 32.71
N ASP A 168 31.41 -2.46 33.96
CA ASP A 168 32.71 -2.85 34.53
C ASP A 168 32.62 -2.91 36.04
N GLU A 169 33.59 -3.57 36.66
CA GLU A 169 33.74 -3.56 38.11
C GLU A 169 34.39 -2.25 38.55
N VAL A 170 33.66 -1.46 39.35
CA VAL A 170 34.13 -0.20 39.91
C VAL A 170 34.07 -0.30 41.44
N LYS A 171 35.22 -0.32 42.10
CA LYS A 171 35.35 -0.44 43.55
C LYS A 171 34.68 -1.68 44.16
N GLY A 172 34.71 -2.82 43.42
CA GLY A 172 34.14 -4.10 43.90
C GLY A 172 32.64 -4.27 43.63
N GLU A 173 32.03 -3.34 42.90
CA GLU A 173 30.63 -3.45 42.45
C GLU A 173 30.55 -3.35 40.92
N THR A 174 29.74 -4.20 40.32
CA THR A 174 29.47 -4.11 38.87
C THR A 174 28.54 -2.92 38.62
N ARG A 175 29.01 -1.96 37.83
CA ARG A 175 28.23 -0.81 37.36
C ARG A 175 27.80 -1.00 35.92
N TYR A 176 26.62 -0.51 35.63
CA TYR A 176 26.02 -0.52 34.30
C TYR A 176 25.65 0.90 33.91
N VAL A 177 25.95 1.30 32.65
CA VAL A 177 25.53 2.58 32.09
C VAL A 177 24.92 2.32 30.71
N ALA A 178 23.65 2.63 30.57
CA ALA A 178 22.97 2.60 29.28
C ALA A 178 23.32 3.87 28.47
N LEU A 179 23.52 3.71 27.18
CA LEU A 179 23.85 4.79 26.22
C LEU A 179 22.75 4.90 25.19
N THR A 180 22.26 6.11 24.92
CA THR A 180 21.32 6.40 23.85
C THR A 180 22.05 6.68 22.55
N ASP A 181 21.55 6.22 21.43
CA ASP A 181 22.08 6.50 20.07
C ASP A 181 23.57 6.19 19.95
N ILE A 182 23.90 4.91 20.02
CA ILE A 182 25.29 4.44 19.98
C ILE A 182 25.92 4.59 18.59
N LEU A 183 27.21 4.94 18.60
CA LEU A 183 28.09 4.89 17.45
C LEU A 183 28.56 3.44 17.18
N GLY A 184 29.05 3.18 15.98
CA GLY A 184 29.66 1.89 15.65
C GLY A 184 30.84 1.52 16.55
N ALA A 185 31.64 2.48 16.98
CA ALA A 185 32.71 2.27 17.95
C ALA A 185 32.18 1.90 19.34
N GLU A 186 31.07 2.48 19.77
CA GLU A 186 30.43 2.17 21.07
C GLU A 186 29.77 0.79 21.06
N ASP A 187 29.22 0.34 19.92
CA ASP A 187 28.79 -1.04 19.74
C ASP A 187 29.99 -2.01 19.87
N ALA A 188 31.10 -1.70 19.22
CA ALA A 188 32.31 -2.53 19.25
C ALA A 188 32.90 -2.64 20.68
N PHE A 189 32.93 -1.56 21.44
CA PHE A 189 33.49 -1.51 22.81
C PHE A 189 32.46 -1.79 23.90
N GLY A 190 31.16 -1.72 23.60
CA GLY A 190 30.08 -1.94 24.54
C GLY A 190 29.79 -3.42 24.78
N ASP A 191 28.91 -3.67 25.71
CA ASP A 191 28.49 -5.00 26.16
C ASP A 191 27.13 -5.41 25.55
N MET A 192 26.36 -4.44 25.02
CA MET A 192 25.04 -4.65 24.46
C MET A 192 24.78 -3.69 23.30
N ASP A 193 24.15 -4.19 22.24
CA ASP A 193 23.44 -3.44 21.20
C ASP A 193 21.94 -3.77 21.34
N PHE A 194 21.13 -2.80 21.72
CA PHE A 194 19.71 -2.99 21.97
C PHE A 194 18.90 -2.04 21.09
N LYS A 195 18.35 -2.56 20.00
CA LYS A 195 17.55 -1.82 19.06
C LYS A 195 16.08 -1.88 19.45
N VAL A 196 15.45 -0.71 19.57
CA VAL A 196 14.06 -0.57 19.99
C VAL A 196 13.33 0.32 19.01
N ALA A 197 12.30 -0.21 18.36
CA ALA A 197 11.40 0.53 17.49
C ALA A 197 9.98 0.53 18.03
N GLY A 198 9.23 1.59 17.81
CA GLY A 198 7.85 1.67 18.25
C GLY A 198 7.20 3.03 18.00
N THR A 199 5.90 3.06 18.28
CA THR A 199 5.09 4.27 18.33
C THR A 199 5.35 5.05 19.63
N ALA A 200 4.60 6.09 19.87
CA ALA A 200 4.64 6.80 21.18
C ALA A 200 4.23 5.87 22.34
N ASP A 201 3.28 4.95 22.09
CA ASP A 201 2.66 4.14 23.13
C ASP A 201 3.20 2.70 23.22
N PHE A 202 3.58 2.10 22.08
CA PHE A 202 3.92 0.69 21.99
C PHE A 202 5.27 0.45 21.32
N ILE A 203 5.96 -0.60 21.77
CA ILE A 203 7.12 -1.17 21.10
C ILE A 203 6.61 -2.13 20.01
N THR A 204 7.03 -1.91 18.76
CA THR A 204 6.64 -2.74 17.62
C THR A 204 7.70 -3.74 17.19
N ALA A 205 8.97 -3.45 17.47
CA ALA A 205 10.07 -4.39 17.27
C ALA A 205 11.25 -4.09 18.23
N LEU A 206 11.97 -5.13 18.58
CA LEU A 206 13.22 -5.04 19.34
C LEU A 206 14.20 -6.12 18.91
N GLN A 207 15.49 -5.82 19.05
CA GLN A 207 16.58 -6.78 18.91
C GLN A 207 17.61 -6.51 19.99
N LEU A 208 17.95 -7.54 20.77
CA LEU A 208 18.96 -7.49 21.80
C LEU A 208 20.12 -8.40 21.43
N ASP A 209 21.30 -7.81 21.29
CA ASP A 209 22.57 -8.52 21.17
C ASP A 209 23.44 -8.17 22.39
N THR A 210 23.91 -9.17 23.12
CA THR A 210 24.73 -8.97 24.32
C THR A 210 25.98 -9.84 24.30
N LYS A 211 27.06 -9.31 24.85
CA LYS A 211 28.34 -10.01 25.07
C LYS A 211 28.46 -10.54 26.50
N LEU A 212 27.47 -10.24 27.35
CA LEU A 212 27.40 -10.69 28.74
C LEU A 212 26.59 -11.98 28.86
N ASP A 213 26.92 -12.81 29.84
CA ASP A 213 26.15 -14.04 30.15
C ASP A 213 24.73 -13.74 30.66
N GLY A 214 24.47 -12.50 31.10
CA GLY A 214 23.17 -12.01 31.53
C GLY A 214 23.21 -10.52 31.87
N ILE A 215 22.08 -9.88 31.77
CA ILE A 215 21.87 -8.47 32.12
C ILE A 215 20.75 -8.41 33.18
N PRO A 216 20.92 -7.69 34.27
CA PRO A 216 19.87 -7.51 35.26
C PRO A 216 18.61 -6.89 34.61
N SER A 217 17.44 -7.37 34.99
CA SER A 217 16.17 -6.89 34.44
C SER A 217 15.92 -5.41 34.69
N SER A 218 16.41 -4.87 35.82
CA SER A 218 16.36 -3.43 36.10
C SER A 218 17.14 -2.61 35.09
N VAL A 219 18.32 -3.08 34.66
CA VAL A 219 19.17 -2.40 33.67
C VAL A 219 18.49 -2.39 32.29
N LEU A 220 17.82 -3.49 31.90
CA LEU A 220 17.03 -3.54 30.69
C LEU A 220 15.80 -2.62 30.76
N ALA A 221 15.14 -2.55 31.91
CA ALA A 221 14.00 -1.64 32.10
C ALA A 221 14.42 -0.17 31.99
N ASP A 222 15.56 0.20 32.56
CA ASP A 222 16.14 1.55 32.47
C ASP A 222 16.49 1.87 31.00
N ALA A 223 17.12 0.94 30.27
CA ALA A 223 17.44 1.09 28.86
C ALA A 223 16.17 1.25 27.98
N LEU A 224 15.10 0.52 28.28
CA LEU A 224 13.81 0.67 27.60
C LEU A 224 13.15 2.02 27.87
N SER A 225 13.20 2.51 29.12
CA SER A 225 12.69 3.84 29.47
C SER A 225 13.44 4.93 28.71
N GLN A 226 14.78 4.86 28.70
CA GLN A 226 15.64 5.78 27.99
C GLN A 226 15.43 5.71 26.47
N ALA A 227 15.21 4.51 25.90
CA ALA A 227 14.85 4.32 24.51
C ALA A 227 13.48 4.93 24.16
N ARG A 228 12.52 4.92 25.11
CA ARG A 228 11.21 5.57 24.92
C ARG A 228 11.38 7.07 24.77
N ASP A 229 12.12 7.71 25.66
CA ASP A 229 12.34 9.15 25.63
C ASP A 229 13.03 9.57 24.33
N ALA A 230 14.03 8.82 23.89
CA ALA A 230 14.72 9.04 22.61
C ALA A 230 13.77 8.90 21.40
N ARG A 231 12.91 7.87 21.39
CA ARG A 231 11.94 7.70 20.31
C ARG A 231 10.91 8.81 20.25
N LEU A 232 10.45 9.32 21.40
CA LEU A 232 9.53 10.45 21.44
C LEU A 232 10.16 11.71 20.83
N THR A 233 11.41 12.01 21.17
CA THR A 233 12.15 13.13 20.55
C THR A 233 12.28 12.98 19.03
N ILE A 234 12.60 11.75 18.56
CA ILE A 234 12.68 11.50 17.12
C ILE A 234 11.33 11.67 16.44
N LEU A 235 10.24 11.15 17.03
CA LEU A 235 8.88 11.28 16.51
C LEU A 235 8.46 12.76 16.43
N GLU A 236 8.81 13.58 17.42
CA GLU A 236 8.55 15.03 17.39
C GLU A 236 9.27 15.70 16.23
N THR A 237 10.56 15.42 16.02
CA THR A 237 11.33 15.96 14.89
C THR A 237 10.78 15.50 13.54
N MET A 238 10.34 14.25 13.42
CA MET A 238 9.68 13.74 12.21
C MET A 238 8.37 14.46 11.94
N ALA A 239 7.57 14.71 12.99
CA ALA A 239 6.27 15.38 12.89
C ALA A 239 6.37 16.87 12.50
N GLU A 240 7.50 17.54 12.77
CA GLU A 240 7.75 18.92 12.29
C GLU A 240 7.79 19.01 10.75
N VAL A 241 8.11 17.90 10.07
CA VAL A 241 8.20 17.84 8.61
C VAL A 241 6.97 17.19 8.00
N ILE A 242 6.51 16.08 8.55
CA ILE A 242 5.31 15.37 8.11
C ILE A 242 4.67 14.63 9.28
N ASP A 243 3.46 15.01 9.67
CA ASP A 243 2.70 14.44 10.79
C ASP A 243 1.48 13.63 10.36
N THR A 244 1.04 13.83 9.12
CA THR A 244 -0.10 13.16 8.50
C THR A 244 0.26 12.69 7.10
N PRO A 245 -0.44 11.68 6.55
CA PRO A 245 -0.20 11.25 5.17
C PRO A 245 -0.46 12.37 4.16
N ASP A 246 0.46 12.53 3.22
CA ASP A 246 0.28 13.41 2.05
C ASP A 246 -0.78 12.86 1.10
N GLU A 247 -1.18 13.66 0.12
CA GLU A 247 -1.91 13.16 -1.04
C GLU A 247 -1.02 12.22 -1.86
N MET A 248 -1.60 11.11 -2.31
CA MET A 248 -0.87 10.15 -3.14
C MET A 248 -0.32 10.82 -4.40
N SER A 249 0.92 10.52 -4.73
CA SER A 249 1.58 10.97 -5.96
C SER A 249 0.72 10.69 -7.21
N SER A 250 0.76 11.60 -8.18
CA SER A 250 0.11 11.40 -9.49
C SER A 250 0.67 10.21 -10.27
N PHE A 251 1.86 9.74 -9.91
CA PHE A 251 2.49 8.56 -10.50
C PHE A 251 2.03 7.26 -9.84
N ALA A 252 1.43 7.31 -8.64
CA ALA A 252 0.90 6.14 -7.97
C ALA A 252 -0.40 5.67 -8.66
N PRO A 253 -0.58 4.35 -8.85
CA PRO A 253 -1.80 3.82 -9.44
C PRO A 253 -2.99 4.14 -8.53
N ARG A 254 -4.13 4.52 -9.12
CA ARG A 254 -5.39 4.69 -8.39
C ARG A 254 -6.15 3.37 -8.42
N ILE A 255 -6.54 2.88 -7.26
CA ILE A 255 -7.32 1.64 -7.12
C ILE A 255 -8.73 1.99 -6.67
N THR A 256 -9.72 1.58 -7.46
CA THR A 256 -11.13 1.67 -7.12
C THR A 256 -11.66 0.28 -6.82
N THR A 257 -12.41 0.14 -5.74
CA THR A 257 -13.02 -1.13 -5.33
C THR A 257 -14.47 -1.20 -5.80
N VAL A 258 -14.83 -2.32 -6.45
CA VAL A 258 -16.19 -2.62 -6.89
C VAL A 258 -16.63 -3.95 -6.27
N SER A 259 -17.86 -4.02 -5.78
CA SER A 259 -18.42 -5.28 -5.26
C SER A 259 -19.24 -5.99 -6.32
N VAL A 260 -18.97 -7.27 -6.53
CA VAL A 260 -19.61 -8.15 -7.48
C VAL A 260 -20.18 -9.36 -6.74
N PRO A 261 -21.42 -9.80 -7.01
CA PRO A 261 -21.93 -11.04 -6.41
C PRO A 261 -21.00 -12.22 -6.71
N PRO A 262 -20.61 -13.04 -5.71
CA PRO A 262 -19.71 -14.18 -5.91
C PRO A 262 -20.16 -15.15 -7.02
N SER A 263 -21.50 -15.30 -7.22
CA SER A 263 -22.07 -16.09 -8.31
C SER A 263 -21.74 -15.56 -9.71
N LYS A 264 -21.32 -14.31 -9.83
CA LYS A 264 -20.97 -13.63 -11.10
C LYS A 264 -19.49 -13.61 -11.41
N ILE A 265 -18.63 -14.01 -10.45
CA ILE A 265 -17.17 -14.03 -10.63
C ILE A 265 -16.78 -14.87 -11.84
N GLY A 266 -17.37 -16.08 -11.99
CA GLY A 266 -17.09 -16.96 -13.11
C GLY A 266 -17.45 -16.36 -14.48
N GLU A 267 -18.53 -15.59 -14.55
CA GLU A 267 -18.97 -14.88 -15.77
C GLU A 267 -18.05 -13.69 -16.08
N LEU A 268 -17.61 -12.96 -15.04
CA LEU A 268 -16.69 -11.84 -15.16
C LEU A 268 -15.28 -12.29 -15.61
N ILE A 269 -14.79 -13.41 -15.07
CA ILE A 269 -13.52 -13.99 -15.51
C ILE A 269 -13.65 -14.54 -16.94
N GLY A 270 -14.74 -15.24 -17.21
CA GLY A 270 -15.02 -15.88 -18.50
C GLY A 270 -14.16 -17.13 -18.76
N PRO A 271 -14.45 -17.87 -19.85
CA PRO A 271 -13.69 -19.07 -20.21
C PRO A 271 -12.20 -18.77 -20.41
N LYS A 272 -11.34 -19.43 -19.61
CA LYS A 272 -9.86 -19.23 -19.60
C LYS A 272 -9.44 -17.75 -19.41
N GLY A 273 -10.21 -16.96 -18.66
CA GLY A 273 -9.93 -15.55 -18.41
C GLY A 273 -10.24 -14.61 -19.58
N LYS A 274 -10.95 -15.06 -20.62
CA LYS A 274 -11.17 -14.28 -21.85
C LYS A 274 -11.89 -12.96 -21.58
N THR A 275 -12.94 -12.97 -20.76
CA THR A 275 -13.76 -11.77 -20.52
C THR A 275 -12.94 -10.70 -19.79
N ILE A 276 -12.27 -11.06 -18.70
CA ILE A 276 -11.46 -10.11 -17.92
C ILE A 276 -10.27 -9.57 -18.74
N ASN A 277 -9.62 -10.41 -19.54
CA ASN A 277 -8.53 -9.98 -20.40
C ASN A 277 -9.03 -9.00 -21.47
N THR A 278 -10.19 -9.24 -22.07
CA THR A 278 -10.81 -8.31 -23.03
C THR A 278 -11.09 -6.95 -22.38
N ILE A 279 -11.66 -6.93 -21.16
CA ILE A 279 -11.89 -5.67 -20.44
C ILE A 279 -10.57 -4.93 -20.20
N THR A 280 -9.54 -5.64 -19.73
CA THR A 280 -8.19 -5.08 -19.49
C THR A 280 -7.58 -4.50 -20.77
N GLU A 281 -7.65 -5.23 -21.90
CA GLU A 281 -7.10 -4.79 -23.19
C GLU A 281 -7.83 -3.56 -23.75
N GLU A 282 -9.16 -3.53 -23.65
CA GLU A 282 -9.98 -2.44 -24.21
C GLU A 282 -9.93 -1.16 -23.37
N THR A 283 -9.76 -1.27 -22.06
CA THR A 283 -9.77 -0.11 -21.15
C THR A 283 -8.38 0.34 -20.72
N GLY A 284 -7.38 -0.55 -20.81
CA GLY A 284 -6.04 -0.33 -20.26
C GLY A 284 -5.98 -0.41 -18.73
N ALA A 285 -7.10 -0.74 -18.07
CA ALA A 285 -7.14 -0.92 -16.63
C ALA A 285 -6.65 -2.31 -16.22
N ASN A 286 -5.99 -2.42 -15.07
CA ASN A 286 -5.68 -3.69 -14.44
C ASN A 286 -6.79 -4.09 -13.46
N ILE A 287 -7.20 -5.36 -13.48
CA ILE A 287 -8.31 -5.86 -12.67
C ILE A 287 -7.83 -7.05 -11.84
N SER A 288 -8.16 -7.05 -10.55
CA SER A 288 -7.96 -8.18 -9.64
C SER A 288 -9.29 -8.53 -8.98
N ILE A 289 -9.59 -9.82 -8.86
CA ILE A 289 -10.87 -10.32 -8.33
C ILE A 289 -10.56 -11.24 -7.16
N GLU A 290 -11.19 -10.97 -6.01
CA GLU A 290 -11.13 -11.81 -4.82
C GLU A 290 -12.30 -12.81 -4.81
N GLU A 291 -12.14 -13.89 -4.04
CA GLU A 291 -13.15 -14.96 -3.95
C GLU A 291 -14.47 -14.50 -3.31
N ASP A 292 -14.42 -13.45 -2.49
CA ASP A 292 -15.60 -12.85 -1.84
C ASP A 292 -16.42 -11.94 -2.75
N GLY A 293 -15.95 -11.67 -3.97
CA GLY A 293 -16.57 -10.78 -4.95
C GLY A 293 -16.05 -9.35 -4.92
N THR A 294 -15.02 -9.06 -4.14
CA THR A 294 -14.33 -7.77 -4.19
C THR A 294 -13.49 -7.69 -5.46
N VAL A 295 -13.67 -6.65 -6.25
CA VAL A 295 -12.95 -6.39 -7.50
C VAL A 295 -12.17 -5.09 -7.35
N PHE A 296 -10.85 -5.17 -7.50
CA PHE A 296 -9.96 -4.02 -7.50
C PHE A 296 -9.65 -3.63 -8.95
N VAL A 297 -9.97 -2.41 -9.31
CA VAL A 297 -9.70 -1.82 -10.62
C VAL A 297 -8.64 -0.74 -10.47
N SER A 298 -7.49 -0.93 -11.09
CA SER A 298 -6.40 0.03 -11.09
C SER A 298 -6.16 0.57 -12.49
N ALA A 299 -6.09 1.88 -12.62
CA ALA A 299 -5.79 2.54 -13.88
C ALA A 299 -4.88 3.75 -13.66
N THR A 300 -4.20 4.15 -14.74
CA THR A 300 -3.33 5.34 -14.75
C THR A 300 -4.12 6.66 -14.82
N ASN A 301 -5.41 6.59 -15.20
CA ASN A 301 -6.32 7.73 -15.26
C ASN A 301 -7.75 7.31 -14.90
N GLY A 302 -8.59 8.28 -14.55
CA GLY A 302 -9.97 8.05 -14.13
C GLY A 302 -10.85 7.47 -15.25
N GLU A 303 -10.67 7.92 -16.50
CA GLU A 303 -11.49 7.47 -17.64
C GLU A 303 -11.33 5.96 -17.89
N ALA A 304 -10.12 5.44 -17.82
CA ALA A 304 -9.85 4.01 -17.96
C ALA A 304 -10.45 3.20 -16.81
N ALA A 305 -10.39 3.72 -15.58
CA ALA A 305 -11.01 3.09 -14.42
C ALA A 305 -12.53 3.04 -14.57
N ASP A 306 -13.16 4.15 -14.91
CA ASP A 306 -14.61 4.26 -15.09
C ASP A 306 -15.12 3.35 -16.21
N ALA A 307 -14.43 3.30 -17.34
CA ALA A 307 -14.76 2.40 -18.45
C ALA A 307 -14.67 0.91 -18.05
N ALA A 308 -13.67 0.54 -17.24
CA ALA A 308 -13.55 -0.82 -16.72
C ALA A 308 -14.68 -1.14 -15.73
N ILE A 309 -14.99 -0.23 -14.82
CA ILE A 309 -16.06 -0.36 -13.82
C ILE A 309 -17.42 -0.50 -14.52
N GLU A 310 -17.70 0.29 -15.54
CA GLU A 310 -18.92 0.19 -16.33
C GLU A 310 -19.07 -1.20 -16.97
N LYS A 311 -18.02 -1.73 -17.59
CA LYS A 311 -18.02 -3.07 -18.17
C LYS A 311 -18.20 -4.17 -17.12
N ILE A 312 -17.52 -4.06 -15.98
CA ILE A 312 -17.68 -4.99 -14.85
C ILE A 312 -19.14 -4.99 -14.37
N ASN A 313 -19.72 -3.81 -14.16
CA ASN A 313 -21.10 -3.67 -13.68
C ASN A 313 -22.11 -4.19 -14.71
N SER A 314 -21.87 -4.02 -16.00
CA SER A 314 -22.75 -4.53 -17.06
C SER A 314 -22.87 -6.06 -17.04
N ILE A 315 -21.81 -6.74 -16.60
CA ILE A 315 -21.77 -8.21 -16.48
C ILE A 315 -22.29 -8.68 -15.13
N ALA A 316 -21.80 -8.05 -14.07
CA ALA A 316 -22.03 -8.50 -12.68
C ALA A 316 -23.35 -8.01 -12.09
N ASN A 317 -23.71 -6.77 -12.40
CA ASN A 317 -24.92 -6.10 -11.91
C ASN A 317 -25.70 -5.51 -13.10
N PRO A 318 -26.17 -6.34 -14.05
CA PRO A 318 -26.90 -5.83 -15.18
C PRO A 318 -28.14 -5.08 -14.68
N GLN A 319 -28.23 -3.80 -15.03
CA GLN A 319 -29.46 -3.06 -14.77
C GLN A 319 -30.60 -3.75 -15.51
N LEU A 320 -31.49 -4.37 -14.78
CA LEU A 320 -32.71 -4.94 -15.36
C LEU A 320 -33.66 -3.76 -15.63
N PRO A 321 -34.02 -3.55 -16.90
CA PRO A 321 -34.97 -2.50 -17.24
C PRO A 321 -36.31 -2.80 -16.58
N LYS A 322 -37.01 -1.75 -16.11
CA LYS A 322 -38.29 -1.87 -15.41
C LYS A 322 -39.42 -1.41 -16.31
N VAL A 323 -40.58 -1.99 -16.11
CA VAL A 323 -41.81 -1.55 -16.78
C VAL A 323 -42.07 -0.08 -16.47
N GLY A 324 -42.35 0.72 -17.49
CA GLY A 324 -42.55 2.16 -17.41
C GLY A 324 -41.28 3.00 -17.61
N GLU A 325 -40.09 2.39 -17.71
CA GLU A 325 -38.87 3.13 -18.05
C GLU A 325 -38.81 3.48 -19.52
N ARG A 326 -38.27 4.67 -19.83
CA ARG A 326 -38.13 5.21 -21.20
C ARG A 326 -36.69 5.18 -21.63
N PHE A 327 -36.48 4.75 -22.87
CA PHE A 327 -35.16 4.64 -23.51
C PHE A 327 -35.16 5.25 -24.90
N LEU A 328 -34.09 5.91 -25.25
CA LEU A 328 -33.77 6.21 -26.65
C LEU A 328 -33.02 5.01 -27.24
N GLY A 329 -33.75 4.07 -27.81
CA GLY A 329 -33.17 2.84 -28.34
C GLY A 329 -32.85 2.94 -29.80
N THR A 330 -31.95 2.05 -30.27
CA THR A 330 -31.59 1.93 -31.69
C THR A 330 -32.25 0.68 -32.32
N VAL A 331 -32.91 0.80 -33.44
CA VAL A 331 -33.50 -0.33 -34.18
C VAL A 331 -32.36 -1.21 -34.70
N VAL A 332 -32.26 -2.44 -34.20
CA VAL A 332 -31.21 -3.39 -34.61
C VAL A 332 -31.68 -4.43 -35.64
N LYS A 333 -32.99 -4.66 -35.70
CA LYS A 333 -33.60 -5.63 -36.65
C LYS A 333 -35.07 -5.31 -36.87
N THR A 334 -35.51 -5.41 -38.12
CA THR A 334 -36.94 -5.38 -38.49
C THR A 334 -37.44 -6.78 -38.87
N THR A 335 -38.70 -7.06 -38.63
CA THR A 335 -39.41 -8.31 -38.98
C THR A 335 -40.84 -7.99 -39.41
N ALA A 336 -41.55 -8.94 -40.01
CA ALA A 336 -42.94 -8.74 -40.42
C ALA A 336 -43.92 -8.42 -39.24
N PHE A 337 -43.53 -8.70 -38.00
CA PHE A 337 -44.38 -8.48 -36.82
C PHE A 337 -43.90 -7.34 -35.89
N GLY A 338 -42.78 -6.71 -36.20
CA GLY A 338 -42.26 -5.59 -35.37
C GLY A 338 -40.79 -5.27 -35.54
N ALA A 339 -40.31 -4.28 -34.82
CA ALA A 339 -38.93 -3.85 -34.77
C ALA A 339 -38.29 -4.25 -33.44
N PHE A 340 -37.09 -4.81 -33.51
CA PHE A 340 -36.24 -5.03 -32.32
C PHE A 340 -35.40 -3.78 -32.07
N VAL A 341 -35.46 -3.26 -30.86
CA VAL A 341 -34.80 -2.04 -30.46
C VAL A 341 -33.84 -2.38 -29.34
N SER A 342 -32.58 -2.05 -29.51
CA SER A 342 -31.55 -2.20 -28.46
C SER A 342 -31.69 -1.07 -27.48
N LEU A 343 -31.89 -1.41 -26.21
CA LEU A 343 -32.10 -0.48 -25.08
C LEU A 343 -30.82 -0.29 -24.27
N LEU A 344 -30.15 -1.41 -23.97
CA LEU A 344 -28.92 -1.50 -23.20
C LEU A 344 -28.02 -2.57 -23.84
N PRO A 345 -26.71 -2.60 -23.59
CA PRO A 345 -25.84 -3.65 -24.10
C PRO A 345 -26.36 -5.06 -23.84
N GLY A 346 -26.64 -5.80 -24.92
CA GLY A 346 -27.18 -7.16 -24.85
C GLY A 346 -28.66 -7.28 -24.47
N ARG A 347 -29.42 -6.19 -24.48
CA ARG A 347 -30.86 -6.17 -24.14
C ARG A 347 -31.66 -5.48 -25.22
N ASP A 348 -32.37 -6.28 -25.98
CA ASP A 348 -33.26 -5.81 -27.05
C ASP A 348 -34.71 -6.01 -26.62
N GLY A 349 -35.56 -5.04 -26.94
CA GLY A 349 -37.00 -5.14 -26.77
C GLY A 349 -37.71 -5.13 -28.14
N LEU A 350 -38.92 -5.65 -28.17
CA LEU A 350 -39.75 -5.70 -29.37
C LEU A 350 -40.82 -4.61 -29.30
N VAL A 351 -40.83 -3.75 -30.33
CA VAL A 351 -41.98 -2.90 -30.64
C VAL A 351 -42.84 -3.64 -31.68
N HIS A 352 -44.01 -4.08 -31.30
CA HIS A 352 -44.90 -4.78 -32.23
C HIS A 352 -45.44 -3.83 -33.31
N ILE A 353 -45.62 -4.33 -34.54
CA ILE A 353 -46.07 -3.55 -35.68
C ILE A 353 -47.33 -2.74 -35.42
N SER A 354 -48.26 -3.29 -34.63
CA SER A 354 -49.50 -2.59 -34.23
C SER A 354 -49.30 -1.35 -33.36
N LYS A 355 -48.11 -1.16 -32.82
CA LYS A 355 -47.73 -0.02 -31.96
C LYS A 355 -46.89 1.03 -32.68
N LEU A 356 -46.28 0.69 -33.82
CA LEU A 356 -45.41 1.58 -34.59
C LEU A 356 -46.16 2.65 -35.38
N GLY A 357 -47.43 2.44 -35.71
CA GLY A 357 -48.17 3.31 -36.61
C GLY A 357 -48.95 4.48 -35.97
N GLY A 358 -48.71 4.80 -34.66
CA GLY A 358 -49.44 5.89 -34.00
C GLY A 358 -50.98 5.68 -34.07
N GLY A 359 -51.45 4.42 -33.97
CA GLY A 359 -52.88 4.07 -34.06
C GLY A 359 -53.40 3.82 -35.49
N LYS A 360 -52.58 4.03 -36.53
CA LYS A 360 -52.90 3.67 -37.92
C LYS A 360 -52.32 2.29 -38.27
N ARG A 361 -53.08 1.52 -39.07
CA ARG A 361 -52.57 0.24 -39.56
C ARG A 361 -51.48 0.47 -40.59
N ILE A 362 -50.32 -0.14 -40.37
CA ILE A 362 -49.19 -0.14 -41.32
C ILE A 362 -49.03 -1.55 -41.91
N ASP A 363 -48.60 -1.61 -43.18
CA ASP A 363 -48.46 -2.88 -43.89
C ASP A 363 -47.04 -3.46 -43.70
N LYS A 364 -46.05 -2.62 -43.56
CA LYS A 364 -44.66 -3.02 -43.33
C LYS A 364 -44.02 -2.17 -42.23
N VAL A 365 -43.15 -2.79 -41.45
CA VAL A 365 -42.39 -2.12 -40.35
C VAL A 365 -41.43 -1.07 -40.91
N GLU A 366 -40.85 -1.37 -42.07
CA GLU A 366 -39.89 -0.49 -42.80
C GLU A 366 -40.53 0.80 -43.32
N ASP A 367 -41.86 0.88 -43.40
CA ASP A 367 -42.57 2.12 -43.77
C ASP A 367 -42.50 3.18 -42.64
N VAL A 368 -42.14 2.77 -41.43
CA VAL A 368 -42.11 3.64 -40.23
C VAL A 368 -40.71 3.73 -39.62
N VAL A 369 -40.00 2.60 -39.50
CA VAL A 369 -38.66 2.56 -38.88
C VAL A 369 -37.73 1.61 -39.65
N ASN A 370 -36.46 1.99 -39.76
CA ASN A 370 -35.42 1.21 -40.43
C ASN A 370 -34.31 0.83 -39.44
N VAL A 371 -33.53 -0.19 -39.75
CA VAL A 371 -32.36 -0.58 -38.98
C VAL A 371 -31.37 0.60 -38.89
N GLY A 372 -30.99 0.97 -37.68
CA GLY A 372 -30.15 2.11 -37.39
C GLY A 372 -30.88 3.35 -36.89
N ASP A 373 -32.21 3.40 -37.03
CA ASP A 373 -33.01 4.52 -36.51
C ASP A 373 -33.03 4.54 -35.02
N LYS A 374 -33.03 5.76 -34.45
CA LYS A 374 -33.19 5.98 -33.01
C LYS A 374 -34.66 6.32 -32.71
N ILE A 375 -35.29 5.58 -31.83
CA ILE A 375 -36.67 5.81 -31.43
C ILE A 375 -36.79 5.86 -29.91
N GLN A 376 -37.61 6.79 -29.40
CA GLN A 376 -37.98 6.80 -28.01
C GLN A 376 -39.03 5.71 -27.75
N VAL A 377 -38.74 4.85 -26.77
CA VAL A 377 -39.61 3.74 -26.40
C VAL A 377 -39.75 3.65 -24.88
N GLU A 378 -40.92 3.21 -24.47
CA GLU A 378 -41.22 2.90 -23.05
C GLU A 378 -41.42 1.38 -22.90
N ILE A 379 -40.94 0.81 -21.82
CA ILE A 379 -41.13 -0.59 -21.52
C ILE A 379 -42.56 -0.82 -21.06
N ALA A 380 -43.35 -1.50 -21.92
CA ALA A 380 -44.75 -1.79 -21.63
C ALA A 380 -44.90 -3.03 -20.74
N ASP A 381 -44.09 -4.06 -20.96
CA ASP A 381 -44.17 -5.32 -20.23
C ASP A 381 -42.81 -6.09 -20.35
N ILE A 382 -42.54 -6.94 -19.33
CA ILE A 382 -41.43 -7.88 -19.32
C ILE A 382 -42.00 -9.25 -18.94
N ASP A 383 -41.96 -10.20 -19.89
CA ASP A 383 -42.49 -11.53 -19.61
C ASP A 383 -41.62 -12.37 -18.67
N ASN A 384 -42.16 -13.48 -18.15
CA ASN A 384 -41.44 -14.40 -17.25
C ASN A 384 -40.18 -15.04 -17.85
N ARG A 385 -39.91 -14.85 -19.16
CA ARG A 385 -38.71 -15.30 -19.89
C ARG A 385 -37.73 -14.17 -20.16
N GLY A 386 -38.02 -12.96 -19.63
CA GLY A 386 -37.18 -11.77 -19.79
C GLY A 386 -37.33 -11.09 -21.16
N LYS A 387 -38.36 -11.39 -21.94
CA LYS A 387 -38.63 -10.66 -23.19
C LYS A 387 -39.28 -9.33 -22.90
N ILE A 388 -38.73 -8.27 -23.48
CA ILE A 388 -39.17 -6.90 -23.25
C ILE A 388 -40.09 -6.46 -24.37
N SER A 389 -41.33 -6.08 -24.03
CA SER A 389 -42.30 -5.46 -24.93
C SER A 389 -42.23 -3.95 -24.80
N LEU A 390 -42.10 -3.26 -25.94
CA LEU A 390 -41.93 -1.83 -26.02
C LEU A 390 -43.12 -1.14 -26.71
N VAL A 391 -43.35 0.10 -26.31
CA VAL A 391 -44.27 1.02 -27.03
C VAL A 391 -43.49 2.29 -27.40
N PRO A 392 -43.67 2.83 -28.62
CA PRO A 392 -43.08 4.12 -28.98
C PRO A 392 -43.67 5.21 -28.06
N VAL A 393 -42.85 6.17 -27.68
CA VAL A 393 -43.29 7.39 -27.00
C VAL A 393 -43.21 8.51 -28.04
N GLU A 394 -44.34 9.12 -28.37
CA GLU A 394 -44.39 10.36 -29.17
C GLU A 394 -44.04 11.54 -28.26
N ASP A 395 -43.17 12.43 -28.71
CA ASP A 395 -42.85 13.70 -28.03
C ASP A 395 -44.04 14.64 -27.97
#